data_5fcc073b046544de3107026556103388
#
_entry.id   5fcc073b046544de3107026556103388
#
_cell.length_a   1.000
_cell.length_b   1.000
_cell.length_c   1.000
_cell.angle_alpha   90.00
_cell.angle_beta   90.00
_cell.angle_gamma   90.00
#
_symmetry.space_group_name_H-M   'P 1'
#
loop_
_entity.id
_entity.type
_entity.pdbx_description
1 polymer ?
#
loop_
_entity_poly.entity_id
_entity_poly.type
_entity_poly.pdbx_seq_one_letter_code
_entity_poly.pdbx_strand_id
1 'polypeptide(L)'
;MAVKIRLARGGSKKRPFYRIVAADVRAPRDGKFLEKLGTYNPLIEENRVTLNQERVQHWLGSGAEPTDRVHKILADLKILTPKDRTEQTKQDKPKKKAQERMAEKAAAVEEAKAAAEEAKKAAEEAAAAPAESENTEEPPAATESSEEAPASE
;
A
#
# COMPACT_ATOMS: atom_id res chain seq x y z
N MET A 1 29.48 -20.65 -19.63
CA MET A 1 28.14 -20.21 -20.07
C MET A 1 27.52 -19.37 -18.97
N ALA A 2 27.01 -18.17 -19.27
CA ALA A 2 26.35 -17.34 -18.28
C ALA A 2 24.89 -17.79 -18.16
N VAL A 3 24.50 -18.24 -16.95
CA VAL A 3 23.14 -18.67 -16.63
C VAL A 3 22.41 -17.56 -15.91
N LYS A 4 21.15 -17.31 -16.31
CA LYS A 4 20.25 -16.36 -15.62
C LYS A 4 18.99 -17.05 -15.15
N ILE A 5 18.54 -16.65 -13.95
CA ILE A 5 17.22 -17.03 -13.44
C ILE A 5 16.23 -15.98 -13.90
N ARG A 6 15.27 -16.37 -14.74
CA ARG A 6 14.33 -15.46 -15.38
C ARG A 6 12.92 -16.00 -15.46
N LEU A 7 11.98 -15.13 -15.82
CA LEU A 7 10.60 -15.48 -16.08
C LEU A 7 10.42 -15.85 -17.55
N ALA A 8 9.92 -17.05 -17.83
CA ALA A 8 9.42 -17.47 -19.13
C ALA A 8 7.89 -17.36 -19.11
N ARG A 9 7.31 -16.68 -20.11
CA ARG A 9 5.86 -16.48 -20.19
C ARG A 9 5.18 -17.73 -20.72
N GLY A 10 4.04 -18.07 -20.13
CA GLY A 10 3.08 -19.05 -20.61
C GLY A 10 1.67 -18.49 -20.51
N GLY A 11 0.67 -19.33 -20.80
CA GLY A 11 -0.73 -18.93 -20.74
C GLY A 11 -1.24 -18.14 -21.94
N SER A 12 -2.52 -17.78 -21.89
CA SER A 12 -3.22 -17.11 -22.98
C SER A 12 -3.11 -15.57 -22.90
N LYS A 13 -3.68 -14.86 -23.91
CA LYS A 13 -3.58 -13.41 -24.07
C LYS A 13 -4.01 -12.60 -22.84
N LYS A 14 -5.10 -12.96 -22.17
CA LYS A 14 -5.61 -12.26 -20.98
C LYS A 14 -5.33 -12.97 -19.66
N ARG A 15 -4.70 -14.17 -19.68
CA ARG A 15 -4.34 -14.96 -18.50
C ARG A 15 -2.85 -15.30 -18.52
N PRO A 16 -1.98 -14.34 -18.22
CA PRO A 16 -0.53 -14.56 -18.18
C PRO A 16 -0.17 -15.47 -17.01
N PHE A 17 0.70 -16.40 -17.28
CA PHE A 17 1.32 -17.30 -16.31
C PHE A 17 2.81 -17.33 -16.59
N TYR A 18 3.63 -17.34 -15.55
CA TYR A 18 5.07 -17.31 -15.70
C TYR A 18 5.71 -18.52 -15.03
N ARG A 19 6.68 -19.09 -15.71
CA ARG A 19 7.59 -20.08 -15.15
C ARG A 19 8.88 -19.41 -14.75
N ILE A 20 9.37 -19.69 -13.57
CA ILE A 20 10.67 -19.24 -13.09
C ILE A 20 11.65 -20.32 -13.52
N VAL A 21 12.61 -19.98 -14.36
CA VAL A 21 13.52 -20.93 -15.00
C VAL A 21 14.96 -20.45 -14.93
N ALA A 22 15.89 -21.40 -14.79
CA ALA A 22 17.30 -21.20 -15.06
C ALA A 22 17.53 -21.42 -16.56
N ALA A 23 18.08 -20.45 -17.24
CA ALA A 23 18.31 -20.51 -18.69
C ALA A 23 19.60 -19.80 -19.07
N ASP A 24 20.19 -20.18 -20.20
CA ASP A 24 21.29 -19.47 -20.82
C ASP A 24 20.85 -18.04 -21.19
N VAL A 25 21.75 -17.07 -20.98
CA VAL A 25 21.54 -15.65 -21.29
C VAL A 25 21.16 -15.45 -22.76
N ARG A 26 21.74 -16.24 -23.66
CA ARG A 26 21.54 -16.15 -25.12
C ARG A 26 20.22 -16.76 -25.58
N ALA A 27 19.60 -17.64 -24.78
CA ALA A 27 18.36 -18.30 -25.16
C ALA A 27 17.19 -17.30 -25.21
N PRO A 28 16.24 -17.43 -26.17
CA PRO A 28 15.05 -16.60 -26.21
C PRO A 28 14.19 -16.78 -24.94
N ARG A 29 13.37 -15.78 -24.58
CA ARG A 29 12.61 -15.74 -23.34
C ARG A 29 11.78 -17.00 -23.10
N ASP A 30 11.07 -17.48 -24.08
CA ASP A 30 10.16 -18.61 -24.02
C ASP A 30 10.76 -19.89 -24.66
N GLY A 31 12.07 -19.88 -24.94
CA GLY A 31 12.81 -20.98 -25.55
C GLY A 31 13.26 -22.06 -24.57
N LYS A 32 14.31 -22.77 -24.96
CA LYS A 32 14.92 -23.83 -24.12
C LYS A 32 15.44 -23.24 -22.81
N PHE A 33 15.20 -23.93 -21.73
CA PHE A 33 15.72 -23.64 -20.41
C PHE A 33 16.40 -24.88 -19.83
N LEU A 34 17.29 -24.68 -18.89
CA LEU A 34 18.04 -25.75 -18.23
C LEU A 34 17.15 -26.44 -17.20
N GLU A 35 16.49 -25.66 -16.34
CA GLU A 35 15.66 -26.19 -15.27
C GLU A 35 14.50 -25.26 -14.95
N LYS A 36 13.36 -25.84 -14.58
CA LYS A 36 12.18 -25.10 -14.04
C LYS A 36 12.30 -25.07 -12.52
N LEU A 37 12.44 -23.89 -11.95
CA LEU A 37 12.60 -23.66 -10.51
C LEU A 37 11.26 -23.39 -9.81
N GLY A 38 10.26 -22.94 -10.57
CA GLY A 38 8.96 -22.63 -9.99
C GLY A 38 7.99 -21.98 -10.95
N THR A 39 6.94 -21.42 -10.38
CA THR A 39 5.88 -20.75 -11.11
C THR A 39 5.51 -19.43 -10.42
N TYR A 40 5.11 -18.46 -11.21
CA TYR A 40 4.62 -17.17 -10.76
C TYR A 40 3.32 -16.82 -11.47
N ASN A 41 2.26 -16.58 -10.71
CA ASN A 41 0.98 -16.16 -11.24
C ASN A 41 0.64 -14.75 -10.73
N PRO A 42 0.58 -13.73 -11.59
CA PRO A 42 0.29 -12.36 -11.17
C PRO A 42 -1.19 -12.12 -10.85
N LEU A 43 -2.09 -13.01 -11.29
CA LEU A 43 -3.55 -12.84 -11.14
C LEU A 43 -4.07 -13.32 -9.78
N ILE A 44 -3.33 -14.15 -9.09
CA ILE A 44 -3.69 -14.70 -7.77
C ILE A 44 -3.07 -13.79 -6.72
N GLU A 45 -3.82 -13.40 -5.70
CA GLU A 45 -3.31 -12.56 -4.60
C GLU A 45 -2.57 -13.38 -3.56
N GLU A 46 -3.09 -14.57 -3.25
CA GLU A 46 -2.46 -15.50 -2.34
C GLU A 46 -1.61 -16.52 -3.12
N ASN A 47 -0.50 -16.96 -2.55
CA ASN A 47 0.39 -17.98 -3.14
C ASN A 47 0.78 -17.68 -4.60
N ARG A 48 1.07 -16.41 -4.91
CA ARG A 48 1.51 -15.99 -6.26
C ARG A 48 2.69 -16.75 -6.78
N VAL A 49 3.55 -17.24 -5.89
CA VAL A 49 4.84 -17.82 -6.21
C VAL A 49 4.95 -19.18 -5.57
N THR A 50 5.20 -20.19 -6.39
CA THR A 50 5.58 -21.52 -5.94
C THR A 50 7.01 -21.78 -6.40
N LEU A 51 7.94 -21.99 -5.46
CA LEU A 51 9.37 -22.17 -5.74
C LEU A 51 9.93 -23.39 -5.04
N ASN A 52 10.84 -24.06 -5.70
CA ASN A 52 11.74 -25.03 -5.06
C ASN A 52 12.97 -24.25 -4.56
N GLN A 53 13.02 -23.99 -3.26
CA GLN A 53 14.06 -23.18 -2.64
C GLN A 53 15.44 -23.81 -2.76
N GLU A 54 15.55 -25.13 -2.61
CA GLU A 54 16.82 -25.87 -2.71
C GLU A 54 17.45 -25.70 -4.10
N ARG A 55 16.63 -25.84 -5.13
CA ARG A 55 17.12 -25.71 -6.51
C ARG A 55 17.51 -24.26 -6.84
N VAL A 56 16.77 -23.28 -6.31
CA VAL A 56 17.12 -21.85 -6.46
C VAL A 56 18.47 -21.57 -5.81
N GLN A 57 18.68 -22.03 -4.58
CA GLN A 57 19.95 -21.85 -3.86
C GLN A 57 21.12 -22.53 -4.59
N HIS A 58 20.91 -23.74 -5.12
CA HIS A 58 21.90 -24.43 -5.92
C HIS A 58 22.34 -23.61 -7.14
N TRP A 59 21.40 -23.05 -7.88
CA TRP A 59 21.72 -22.23 -9.05
C TRP A 59 22.38 -20.90 -8.69
N LEU A 60 21.95 -20.26 -7.60
CA LEU A 60 22.61 -19.07 -7.07
C LEU A 60 24.05 -19.37 -6.63
N GLY A 61 24.28 -20.48 -5.95
CA GLY A 61 25.62 -20.95 -5.57
C GLY A 61 26.49 -21.29 -6.78
N SER A 62 25.90 -21.77 -7.88
CA SER A 62 26.58 -21.99 -9.16
C SER A 62 26.84 -20.70 -9.96
N GLY A 63 26.49 -19.53 -9.43
CA GLY A 63 26.73 -18.24 -10.06
C GLY A 63 25.65 -17.81 -11.09
N ALA A 64 24.44 -18.34 -11.02
CA ALA A 64 23.35 -17.87 -11.85
C ALA A 64 22.81 -16.52 -11.34
N GLU A 65 22.74 -15.54 -12.23
CA GLU A 65 22.24 -14.20 -11.91
C GLU A 65 20.71 -14.11 -12.02
N PRO A 66 19.97 -13.72 -10.98
CA PRO A 66 18.55 -13.45 -11.09
C PRO A 66 18.31 -12.13 -11.82
N THR A 67 17.30 -12.09 -12.70
CA THR A 67 16.82 -10.83 -13.27
C THR A 67 16.16 -9.98 -12.18
N ASP A 68 16.11 -8.65 -12.33
CA ASP A 68 15.60 -7.73 -11.30
C ASP A 68 14.21 -8.11 -10.78
N ARG A 69 13.33 -8.58 -11.66
CA ARG A 69 11.99 -9.04 -11.26
C ARG A 69 12.03 -10.30 -10.40
N VAL A 70 12.87 -11.27 -10.78
CA VAL A 70 13.06 -12.51 -10.00
C VAL A 70 13.75 -12.19 -8.69
N HIS A 71 14.76 -11.32 -8.70
CA HIS A 71 15.46 -10.88 -7.49
C HIS A 71 14.46 -10.30 -6.47
N LYS A 72 13.53 -9.45 -6.92
CA LYS A 72 12.47 -8.89 -6.05
C LYS A 72 11.59 -10.00 -5.46
N ILE A 73 11.17 -10.97 -6.28
CA ILE A 73 10.36 -12.11 -5.82
C ILE A 73 11.13 -12.95 -4.78
N LEU A 74 12.42 -13.18 -4.99
CA LEU A 74 13.25 -13.93 -4.06
C LEU A 74 13.53 -13.16 -2.76
N ALA A 75 13.60 -11.83 -2.83
CA ALA A 75 13.70 -10.97 -1.66
C ALA A 75 12.41 -10.96 -0.83
N ASP A 76 11.24 -10.90 -1.49
CA ASP A 76 9.94 -10.99 -0.84
C ASP A 76 9.79 -12.34 -0.08
N LEU A 77 10.38 -13.41 -0.60
CA LEU A 77 10.45 -14.73 0.05
C LEU A 77 11.63 -14.90 1.04
N LYS A 78 12.38 -13.85 1.33
CA LYS A 78 13.54 -13.82 2.25
C LYS A 78 14.67 -14.81 1.86
N ILE A 79 14.79 -15.17 0.59
CA ILE A 79 15.87 -16.02 0.07
C ILE A 79 17.10 -15.18 -0.28
N LEU A 80 16.90 -13.96 -0.76
CA LEU A 80 17.94 -12.99 -1.08
C LEU A 80 17.73 -11.68 -0.33
N THR A 81 18.81 -10.95 -0.09
CA THR A 81 18.74 -9.58 0.42
C THR A 81 18.10 -8.67 -0.63
N PRO A 82 17.20 -7.76 -0.25
CA PRO A 82 16.64 -6.80 -1.19
C PRO A 82 17.77 -5.94 -1.78
N LYS A 83 17.75 -5.76 -3.10
CA LYS A 83 18.68 -4.87 -3.78
C LYS A 83 18.17 -3.44 -3.62
N ASP A 84 18.99 -2.56 -3.11
CA ASP A 84 18.66 -1.14 -3.04
C ASP A 84 18.31 -0.63 -4.43
N ARG A 85 17.14 -0.01 -4.50
CA ARG A 85 16.71 0.62 -5.74
C ARG A 85 17.61 1.83 -5.97
N THR A 86 18.50 1.74 -6.94
CA THR A 86 19.26 2.90 -7.41
C THR A 86 18.27 4.04 -7.63
N GLU A 87 18.47 5.15 -6.93
CA GLU A 87 17.64 6.34 -7.06
C GLU A 87 17.44 6.64 -8.54
N GLN A 88 16.18 6.65 -8.97
CA GLN A 88 15.88 7.05 -10.34
C GLN A 88 16.34 8.49 -10.46
N THR A 89 17.27 8.75 -11.36
CA THR A 89 17.89 10.06 -11.64
C THR A 89 16.87 11.15 -12.01
N LYS A 90 15.63 10.77 -12.27
CA LYS A 90 14.46 11.66 -12.37
C LYS A 90 13.70 11.62 -11.05
N GLN A 91 14.19 12.38 -10.07
CA GLN A 91 13.31 12.87 -9.04
C GLN A 91 12.31 13.79 -9.75
N ASP A 92 11.05 13.38 -9.77
CA ASP A 92 9.95 14.28 -10.14
C ASP A 92 9.83 15.35 -9.03
N LYS A 93 10.81 16.28 -9.02
CA LYS A 93 10.68 17.50 -8.24
C LYS A 93 9.51 18.26 -8.84
N PRO A 94 8.46 18.51 -8.07
CA PRO A 94 7.31 19.22 -8.59
C PRO A 94 7.80 20.53 -9.20
N LYS A 95 7.32 20.86 -10.39
CA LYS A 95 7.67 22.12 -11.10
C LYS A 95 7.41 23.29 -10.16
N LYS A 96 8.21 24.36 -10.23
CA LYS A 96 8.13 25.56 -9.39
C LYS A 96 6.68 26.00 -9.10
N LYS A 97 5.84 26.04 -10.13
CA LYS A 97 4.41 26.38 -10.02
C LYS A 97 3.58 25.39 -9.18
N ALA A 98 3.99 24.12 -9.08
CA ALA A 98 3.34 23.15 -8.21
C ALA A 98 3.84 23.27 -6.75
N GLN A 99 5.08 23.66 -6.57
CA GLN A 99 5.64 23.97 -5.23
C GLN A 99 4.98 25.23 -4.64
N GLU A 100 4.81 26.29 -5.44
CA GLU A 100 4.11 27.52 -5.05
C GLU A 100 2.68 27.22 -4.63
N ARG A 101 1.93 26.42 -5.41
CA ARG A 101 0.56 26.02 -5.04
C ARG A 101 0.49 25.15 -3.78
N MET A 102 1.50 24.32 -3.54
CA MET A 102 1.56 23.52 -2.32
C MET A 102 1.91 24.39 -1.11
N ALA A 103 2.81 25.34 -1.28
CA ALA A 103 3.15 26.32 -0.24
C ALA A 103 1.95 27.23 0.09
N GLU A 104 1.22 27.73 -0.92
CA GLU A 104 0.02 28.55 -0.75
C GLU A 104 -1.10 27.78 -0.03
N LYS A 105 -1.31 26.51 -0.41
CA LYS A 105 -2.28 25.65 0.30
C LYS A 105 -1.86 25.33 1.73
N ALA A 106 -0.57 25.12 1.98
CA ALA A 106 -0.06 24.89 3.32
C ALA A 106 -0.25 26.14 4.20
N ALA A 107 0.05 27.33 3.68
CA ALA A 107 -0.17 28.58 4.38
C ALA A 107 -1.65 28.84 4.68
N ALA A 108 -2.54 28.60 3.70
CA ALA A 108 -3.99 28.72 3.88
C ALA A 108 -4.56 27.73 4.92
N VAL A 109 -4.02 26.51 4.98
CA VAL A 109 -4.42 25.51 6.00
C VAL A 109 -3.93 25.91 7.39
N GLU A 110 -2.74 26.51 7.48
CA GLU A 110 -2.17 26.97 8.74
C GLU A 110 -2.94 28.19 9.27
N GLU A 111 -3.29 29.13 8.40
CA GLU A 111 -4.13 30.28 8.72
C GLU A 111 -5.54 29.88 9.14
N ALA A 112 -6.14 28.90 8.43
CA ALA A 112 -7.46 28.36 8.81
C ALA A 112 -7.41 27.60 10.15
N LYS A 113 -6.32 26.95 10.49
CA LYS A 113 -6.13 26.30 11.81
C LYS A 113 -5.96 27.33 12.91
N ALA A 114 -5.17 28.38 12.68
CA ALA A 114 -4.98 29.45 13.65
C ALA A 114 -6.30 30.20 13.94
N ALA A 115 -7.07 30.49 12.89
CA ALA A 115 -8.41 31.13 13.04
C ALA A 115 -9.39 30.18 13.78
N ALA A 116 -9.34 28.87 13.54
CA ALA A 116 -10.21 27.93 14.24
C ALA A 116 -9.82 27.75 15.72
N GLU A 117 -8.54 27.87 16.04
CA GLU A 117 -8.04 27.80 17.41
C GLU A 117 -8.38 29.07 18.20
N GLU A 118 -8.31 30.25 17.55
CA GLU A 118 -8.70 31.52 18.12
C GLU A 118 -10.21 31.60 18.35
N ALA A 119 -11.02 31.10 17.40
CA ALA A 119 -12.47 30.97 17.55
C ALA A 119 -12.87 30.00 18.68
N LYS A 120 -12.11 28.90 18.88
CA LYS A 120 -12.34 27.99 20.02
C LYS A 120 -12.02 28.67 21.35
N LYS A 121 -10.92 29.42 21.43
CA LYS A 121 -10.51 30.13 22.63
C LYS A 121 -11.53 31.23 23.00
N ALA A 122 -12.03 31.96 22.01
CA ALA A 122 -13.07 32.97 22.22
C ALA A 122 -14.42 32.35 22.65
N ALA A 123 -14.76 31.15 22.16
CA ALA A 123 -15.96 30.43 22.58
C ALA A 123 -15.83 29.85 24.02
N GLU A 124 -14.63 29.47 24.42
CA GLU A 124 -14.35 28.97 25.77
C GLU A 124 -14.35 30.12 26.81
N GLU A 125 -13.84 31.28 26.43
CA GLU A 125 -13.87 32.50 27.28
C GLU A 125 -15.27 33.06 27.41
N ALA A 126 -16.13 32.98 26.38
CA ALA A 126 -17.55 33.36 26.44
C ALA A 126 -18.40 32.37 27.25
N ALA A 127 -17.95 31.11 27.40
CA ALA A 127 -18.63 30.10 28.25
C ALA A 127 -18.22 30.18 29.73
N ALA A 128 -17.20 30.96 30.08
CA ALA A 128 -16.68 31.11 31.44
C ALA A 128 -17.22 32.35 32.18
N ALA A 129 -18.16 33.12 31.63
CA ALA A 129 -18.84 34.21 32.33
C ALA A 129 -20.00 33.66 33.16
N PRO A 130 -20.02 33.85 34.49
CA PRO A 130 -21.07 33.32 35.36
C PRO A 130 -22.36 34.10 35.22
N ALA A 131 -23.42 33.41 34.85
CA ALA A 131 -24.78 33.92 35.02
C ALA A 131 -25.26 33.59 36.43
N GLU A 132 -25.21 34.55 37.28
CA GLU A 132 -25.89 34.59 38.60
C GLU A 132 -27.24 35.23 38.42
N SER A 133 -28.21 34.67 39.16
CA SER A 133 -29.56 35.14 39.50
C SER A 133 -30.70 34.59 38.61
N GLU A 134 -31.49 33.88 39.18
CA GLU A 134 -32.59 33.83 40.13
C GLU A 134 -33.84 33.27 39.44
N ASN A 135 -34.23 32.17 39.88
CA ASN A 135 -35.33 31.86 40.83
C ASN A 135 -36.73 31.72 40.21
N THR A 136 -37.37 30.66 40.63
CA THR A 136 -38.82 30.42 40.85
C THR A 136 -39.58 29.88 39.62
N GLU A 137 -40.12 28.73 39.62
CA GLU A 137 -41.17 28.08 40.36
C GLU A 137 -41.53 26.71 39.74
N GLU A 138 -41.82 25.82 40.57
CA GLU A 138 -42.17 24.40 40.41
C GLU A 138 -43.63 24.21 39.90
N PRO A 139 -44.05 22.95 39.74
CA PRO A 139 -44.64 22.31 38.57
C PRO A 139 -46.18 22.17 38.68
N PRO A 140 -46.96 21.34 38.06
CA PRO A 140 -46.81 19.88 37.95
C PRO A 140 -47.45 19.14 36.73
N ALA A 141 -47.16 17.86 36.71
CA ALA A 141 -48.02 16.73 36.43
C ALA A 141 -48.32 16.23 35.02
N ALA A 142 -47.94 15.02 34.85
CA ALA A 142 -48.70 13.81 34.48
C ALA A 142 -49.15 13.72 33.00
N THR A 143 -48.95 12.71 32.38
CA THR A 143 -49.44 11.34 32.31
C THR A 143 -48.91 10.64 31.06
N GLU A 144 -48.38 9.49 31.22
CA GLU A 144 -48.86 8.16 30.77
C GLU A 144 -49.17 8.11 29.25
N SER A 145 -48.70 7.20 28.52
CA SER A 145 -48.79 5.77 28.51
C SER A 145 -48.35 5.24 27.14
N SER A 146 -47.68 4.15 27.19
CA SER A 146 -47.91 2.85 26.63
C SER A 146 -47.58 2.66 25.16
N GLU A 147 -46.71 1.68 24.96
CA GLU A 147 -46.98 0.39 24.29
C GLU A 147 -47.00 0.46 22.78
N GLU A 148 -46.34 -0.28 22.02
CA GLU A 148 -46.19 -1.74 21.89
C GLU A 148 -45.33 -2.05 20.67
N ALA A 149 -44.40 -2.95 20.78
CA ALA A 149 -43.90 -3.74 19.67
C ALA A 149 -44.95 -4.79 19.29
N PRO A 150 -44.98 -5.45 18.17
CA PRO A 150 -44.01 -6.48 17.83
C PRO A 150 -43.77 -6.75 16.30
N ALA A 151 -42.61 -7.38 16.04
CA ALA A 151 -42.31 -8.64 15.40
C ALA A 151 -42.87 -9.04 14.03
N SER A 152 -41.94 -9.67 13.29
CA SER A 152 -42.07 -10.73 12.27
C SER A 152 -42.64 -10.34 10.91
N GLU A 153 -41.97 -10.66 9.82
CA GLU A 153 -41.62 -12.01 9.29
C GLU A 153 -40.46 -11.89 8.29
#